data_93df970eb91f5fac9360e38726b8cc4c
#
_entry.id   93df970eb91f5fac9360e38726b8cc4c
#
_cell.length_a   1.000
_cell.length_b   1.000
_cell.length_c   1.000
_cell.angle_alpha   90.00
_cell.angle_beta   90.00
_cell.angle_gamma   90.00
#
_symmetry.space_group_name_H-M   'P 1'
#
loop_
_entity.id
_entity.type
_entity.pdbx_description
1 polymer ?
#
loop_
_entity_poly.entity_id
_entity_poly.type
_entity_poly.pdbx_seq_one_letter_code
_entity_poly.pdbx_strand_id
1 'polypeptide(L)'
;ADVWFDLNGSNHLEMISENEIVYVCSVVNENLGTNETTISYSADGGDSWQAFKSNSGGDSEAIKAIIDKMTLEQKVAQLFVVSPETLTGVDSVQYAGDMTYQALQDYPVGGIVFAKDNIDSSSQFGTMTDNLQSYSEDISGLPLFLAAAEEGGSASVLGNNDNLDEYYENSYSDDDSDYSSSSANSVHSGAPSMSEIERKDDSTNAYEAGKSIGSLMSAYGLNLDLAPVADVLSGNSTGIGDRTFGTDVQTVSDMALEVIRGIQEEDVNAAMKYFPGYGAASSNLSGFPVINSSLDELKKKEFLPYSNAIAQGLDFVMVGHISVPNVTGDDTPASLSEKMISEVLRKDLGFKGIVMTDYLNDKTIVKNYSAADAAVKAIQAGADLLLEPDDLEAAYEGVLKAVKKGDITEDRLDESIYRILRVKLSMQDESSDTTESESVSDY
;
A
#
# COMPACT_ATOMS: atom_id res chain seq x y z
N ALA A 1 -32.31 -14.98 0.58
CA ALA A 1 -32.96 -15.45 -0.66
C ALA A 1 -32.16 -14.81 -1.79
N ASP A 2 -31.42 -15.63 -2.54
CA ASP A 2 -30.64 -15.19 -3.69
C ASP A 2 -31.59 -14.63 -4.75
N VAL A 3 -31.49 -13.34 -5.00
CA VAL A 3 -32.23 -12.71 -6.08
C VAL A 3 -31.28 -12.49 -7.24
N TRP A 4 -31.37 -13.34 -8.24
CA TRP A 4 -30.59 -13.23 -9.48
C TRP A 4 -31.34 -12.33 -10.46
N PHE A 5 -30.72 -11.26 -10.91
CA PHE A 5 -31.14 -10.50 -12.09
C PHE A 5 -30.07 -10.62 -13.16
N ASP A 6 -30.37 -11.39 -14.19
CA ASP A 6 -29.56 -11.41 -15.41
C ASP A 6 -30.03 -10.28 -16.33
N LEU A 7 -29.27 -9.20 -16.41
CA LEU A 7 -29.45 -8.13 -17.38
C LEU A 7 -28.27 -8.18 -18.38
N ASN A 8 -28.32 -9.14 -19.29
CA ASN A 8 -27.43 -9.26 -20.44
C ASN A 8 -25.90 -9.19 -20.12
N GLY A 9 -25.43 -10.09 -19.26
CA GLY A 9 -24.01 -10.35 -19.02
C GLY A 9 -23.48 -9.76 -17.72
N SER A 10 -23.36 -10.59 -16.71
CA SER A 10 -22.48 -10.46 -15.51
C SER A 10 -22.78 -9.40 -14.47
N ASN A 11 -24.03 -9.14 -14.13
CA ASN A 11 -24.36 -8.40 -12.91
C ASN A 11 -24.65 -9.36 -11.77
N HIS A 12 -23.97 -9.21 -10.63
CA HIS A 12 -24.15 -10.04 -9.45
C HIS A 12 -24.55 -9.17 -8.26
N LEU A 13 -25.59 -9.56 -7.54
CA LEU A 13 -26.03 -8.91 -6.31
C LEU A 13 -25.99 -9.94 -5.19
N GLU A 14 -25.22 -9.71 -4.18
CA GLU A 14 -25.07 -10.57 -3.02
C GLU A 14 -25.56 -9.84 -1.76
N MET A 15 -26.46 -10.47 -1.02
CA MET A 15 -26.87 -9.99 0.30
C MET A 15 -25.99 -10.65 1.36
N ILE A 16 -25.17 -9.86 2.03
CA ILE A 16 -24.30 -10.30 3.12
C ILE A 16 -25.10 -10.39 4.43
N SER A 17 -25.99 -9.43 4.67
CA SER A 17 -26.91 -9.39 5.81
C SER A 17 -28.22 -8.69 5.44
N GLU A 18 -29.15 -8.49 6.41
CA GLU A 18 -30.41 -7.77 6.15
C GLU A 18 -30.19 -6.31 5.69
N ASN A 19 -29.04 -5.72 6.01
CA ASN A 19 -28.71 -4.33 5.72
C ASN A 19 -27.49 -4.16 4.79
N GLU A 20 -26.74 -5.25 4.55
CA GLU A 20 -25.51 -5.21 3.76
C GLU A 20 -25.69 -5.90 2.43
N ILE A 21 -25.55 -5.15 1.36
CA ILE A 21 -25.74 -5.63 -0.01
C ILE A 21 -24.54 -5.21 -0.86
N VAL A 22 -23.96 -6.15 -1.58
CA VAL A 22 -22.91 -5.88 -2.59
C VAL A 22 -23.52 -6.07 -3.96
N TYR A 23 -23.36 -5.08 -4.82
CA TYR A 23 -23.77 -5.13 -6.21
C TYR A 23 -22.52 -5.02 -7.10
N VAL A 24 -22.31 -6.03 -7.93
CA VAL A 24 -21.23 -6.06 -8.94
C VAL A 24 -21.87 -5.87 -10.31
N CYS A 25 -21.50 -4.80 -10.99
CA CYS A 25 -21.93 -4.50 -12.35
C CYS A 25 -20.72 -4.49 -13.29
N SER A 26 -20.74 -5.36 -14.30
CA SER A 26 -19.73 -5.32 -15.36
C SER A 26 -20.37 -4.79 -16.64
N VAL A 27 -19.89 -3.65 -17.11
CA VAL A 27 -20.35 -3.03 -18.36
C VAL A 27 -19.28 -3.25 -19.43
N VAL A 28 -19.67 -3.85 -20.54
CA VAL A 28 -18.79 -3.95 -21.72
C VAL A 28 -18.92 -2.66 -22.51
N ASN A 29 -17.86 -1.89 -22.60
CA ASN A 29 -17.80 -0.76 -23.51
C ASN A 29 -17.46 -1.28 -24.92
N GLU A 30 -18.48 -1.49 -25.74
CA GLU A 30 -18.31 -2.05 -27.09
C GLU A 30 -17.49 -1.15 -28.03
N ASN A 31 -17.39 0.14 -27.73
CA ASN A 31 -16.61 1.08 -28.55
C ASN A 31 -15.10 1.05 -28.22
N LEU A 32 -14.76 0.68 -27.00
CA LEU A 32 -13.37 0.64 -26.52
C LEU A 32 -12.85 -0.80 -26.34
N GLY A 33 -13.74 -1.80 -26.38
CA GLY A 33 -13.38 -3.20 -26.15
C GLY A 33 -13.00 -3.50 -24.68
N THR A 34 -13.37 -2.61 -23.75
CA THR A 34 -13.03 -2.70 -22.32
C THR A 34 -14.22 -3.23 -21.51
N ASN A 35 -13.93 -4.01 -20.47
CA ASN A 35 -14.91 -4.43 -19.48
C ASN A 35 -14.71 -3.56 -18.24
N GLU A 36 -15.65 -2.68 -17.96
CA GLU A 36 -15.69 -1.93 -16.71
C GLU A 36 -16.49 -2.72 -15.67
N THR A 37 -15.89 -3.02 -14.52
CA THR A 37 -16.59 -3.66 -13.42
C THR A 37 -16.70 -2.65 -12.28
N THR A 38 -17.90 -2.23 -11.95
CA THR A 38 -18.19 -1.39 -10.79
C THR A 38 -18.72 -2.28 -9.68
N ILE A 39 -18.10 -2.18 -8.49
CA ILE A 39 -18.60 -2.81 -7.28
C ILE A 39 -19.23 -1.71 -6.43
N SER A 40 -20.47 -1.88 -6.04
CA SER A 40 -21.17 -0.95 -5.17
C SER A 40 -21.61 -1.67 -3.90
N TYR A 41 -21.47 -1.02 -2.77
CA TYR A 41 -21.84 -1.53 -1.46
C TYR A 41 -22.94 -0.67 -0.84
N SER A 42 -23.88 -1.29 -0.16
CA SER A 42 -24.89 -0.62 0.66
C SER A 42 -24.88 -1.24 2.06
N ALA A 43 -24.77 -0.41 3.08
CA ALA A 43 -24.87 -0.80 4.49
C ALA A 43 -26.28 -0.56 5.10
N ASP A 44 -27.22 -0.05 4.32
CA ASP A 44 -28.57 0.38 4.74
C ASP A 44 -29.70 -0.35 3.98
N GLY A 45 -29.44 -1.53 3.48
CA GLY A 45 -30.42 -2.35 2.76
C GLY A 45 -30.76 -1.86 1.36
N GLY A 46 -29.88 -1.05 0.75
CA GLY A 46 -30.05 -0.53 -0.62
C GLY A 46 -30.64 0.89 -0.69
N ASP A 47 -30.80 1.58 0.43
CA ASP A 47 -31.28 2.96 0.47
C ASP A 47 -30.20 3.95 0.02
N SER A 48 -28.91 3.66 0.31
CA SER A 48 -27.77 4.38 -0.24
C SER A 48 -26.74 3.40 -0.82
N TRP A 49 -26.04 3.82 -1.87
CA TRP A 49 -25.02 3.02 -2.54
C TRP A 49 -23.73 3.80 -2.66
N GLN A 50 -22.65 3.17 -2.22
CA GLN A 50 -21.30 3.68 -2.41
C GLN A 50 -20.61 2.83 -3.46
N ALA A 51 -20.15 3.46 -4.53
CA ALA A 51 -19.34 2.77 -5.52
C ALA A 51 -17.92 2.61 -4.95
N PHE A 52 -17.44 1.37 -4.88
CA PHE A 52 -16.01 1.17 -4.79
C PHE A 52 -15.43 1.48 -6.18
N LYS A 53 -14.50 2.44 -6.27
CA LYS A 53 -13.63 2.50 -7.42
C LYS A 53 -12.85 1.17 -7.44
N SER A 54 -13.34 0.17 -8.21
CA SER A 54 -12.43 -0.87 -8.62
C SER A 54 -11.50 -0.18 -9.62
N ASN A 55 -10.23 -0.02 -9.26
CA ASN A 55 -9.21 0.23 -10.25
C ASN A 55 -9.26 -0.97 -11.21
N SER A 56 -10.16 -0.92 -12.18
CA SER A 56 -10.20 -1.83 -13.31
C SER A 56 -8.94 -1.52 -14.11
N GLY A 57 -7.84 -2.08 -13.62
CA GLY A 57 -6.53 -1.84 -14.18
C GLY A 57 -6.58 -2.02 -15.69
N GLY A 58 -5.77 -1.20 -16.36
CA GLY A 58 -5.69 -1.09 -17.80
C GLY A 58 -5.82 -2.41 -18.54
N ASP A 59 -6.33 -2.37 -19.73
CA ASP A 59 -6.62 -3.52 -20.58
C ASP A 59 -5.53 -4.61 -20.43
N SER A 60 -5.93 -5.79 -20.01
CA SER A 60 -5.03 -6.94 -19.81
C SER A 60 -4.13 -7.21 -21.02
N GLU A 61 -4.57 -6.89 -22.25
CA GLU A 61 -3.77 -7.02 -23.46
C GLU A 61 -2.74 -5.89 -23.58
N ALA A 62 -3.10 -4.66 -23.20
CA ALA A 62 -2.18 -3.52 -23.18
C ALA A 62 -1.05 -3.74 -22.16
N ILE A 63 -1.37 -4.19 -20.97
CA ILE A 63 -0.38 -4.54 -19.94
C ILE A 63 0.58 -5.63 -20.45
N LYS A 64 0.04 -6.71 -21.03
CA LYS A 64 0.86 -7.77 -21.60
C LYS A 64 1.79 -7.26 -22.71
N ALA A 65 1.29 -6.38 -23.58
CA ALA A 65 2.08 -5.79 -24.65
C ALA A 65 3.23 -4.90 -24.13
N ILE A 66 3.08 -4.29 -22.95
CA ILE A 66 4.15 -3.56 -22.26
C ILE A 66 5.16 -4.57 -21.71
N ILE A 67 4.71 -5.58 -20.98
CA ILE A 67 5.57 -6.64 -20.40
C ILE A 67 6.44 -7.30 -21.47
N ASP A 68 5.85 -7.62 -22.63
CA ASP A 68 6.56 -8.25 -23.76
C ASP A 68 7.67 -7.36 -24.35
N LYS A 69 7.61 -6.06 -24.16
CA LYS A 69 8.63 -5.09 -24.62
C LYS A 69 9.69 -4.79 -23.58
N MET A 70 9.42 -5.04 -22.30
CA MET A 70 10.37 -4.80 -21.23
C MET A 70 11.53 -5.78 -21.30
N THR A 71 12.74 -5.28 -21.09
CA THR A 71 13.92 -6.14 -20.88
C THR A 71 13.83 -6.81 -19.51
N LEU A 72 14.58 -7.91 -19.34
CA LEU A 72 14.65 -8.59 -18.04
C LEU A 72 15.16 -7.65 -16.94
N GLU A 73 16.14 -6.82 -17.27
CA GLU A 73 16.73 -5.80 -16.40
C GLU A 73 15.67 -4.78 -15.94
N GLN A 74 14.84 -4.30 -16.86
CA GLN A 74 13.73 -3.38 -16.53
C GLN A 74 12.68 -4.06 -15.64
N LYS A 75 12.28 -5.29 -15.96
CA LYS A 75 11.33 -6.04 -15.13
C LYS A 75 11.85 -6.22 -13.70
N VAL A 76 13.11 -6.61 -13.54
CA VAL A 76 13.71 -6.79 -12.22
C VAL A 76 13.78 -5.46 -11.44
N ALA A 77 14.15 -4.36 -12.10
CA ALA A 77 14.22 -3.05 -11.44
C ALA A 77 12.86 -2.58 -10.92
N GLN A 78 11.78 -2.85 -11.66
CA GLN A 78 10.42 -2.47 -11.24
C GLN A 78 9.94 -3.15 -9.94
N LEU A 79 10.62 -4.20 -9.47
CA LEU A 79 10.28 -4.86 -8.20
C LEU A 79 10.75 -4.08 -6.97
N PHE A 80 11.58 -3.06 -7.11
CA PHE A 80 12.19 -2.34 -6.00
C PHE A 80 11.49 -1.01 -5.71
N VAL A 81 11.24 -0.75 -4.43
CA VAL A 81 10.85 0.54 -3.87
C VAL A 81 11.92 0.94 -2.88
N VAL A 82 12.64 2.02 -3.16
CA VAL A 82 13.84 2.39 -2.42
C VAL A 82 13.83 3.87 -2.02
N SER A 83 14.60 4.23 -1.00
CA SER A 83 14.81 5.65 -0.67
C SER A 83 15.66 6.34 -1.74
N PRO A 84 15.60 7.67 -1.85
CA PRO A 84 16.50 8.45 -2.70
C PRO A 84 17.98 8.20 -2.36
N GLU A 85 18.30 7.95 -1.09
CA GLU A 85 19.62 7.61 -0.57
C GLU A 85 20.11 6.26 -1.10
N THR A 86 19.27 5.24 -1.00
CA THR A 86 19.60 3.89 -1.51
C THR A 86 19.75 3.89 -3.03
N LEU A 87 18.92 4.65 -3.73
CA LEU A 87 19.00 4.78 -5.19
C LEU A 87 20.30 5.43 -5.65
N THR A 88 20.70 6.54 -4.99
CA THR A 88 21.83 7.38 -5.44
C THR A 88 23.16 7.04 -4.77
N GLY A 89 23.14 6.30 -3.66
CA GLY A 89 24.30 6.05 -2.81
C GLY A 89 24.80 7.29 -2.04
N VAL A 90 23.97 8.32 -1.88
CA VAL A 90 24.27 9.57 -1.15
C VAL A 90 23.59 9.54 0.22
N ASP A 91 24.30 9.93 1.28
CA ASP A 91 23.83 9.81 2.66
C ASP A 91 22.57 10.65 3.01
N SER A 92 22.29 11.71 2.25
CA SER A 92 21.12 12.57 2.44
C SER A 92 20.74 13.22 1.10
N VAL A 93 19.52 12.97 0.66
CA VAL A 93 18.98 13.43 -0.62
C VAL A 93 17.72 14.24 -0.40
N GLN A 94 17.77 15.53 -0.71
CA GLN A 94 16.65 16.46 -0.63
C GLN A 94 16.26 17.04 -1.99
N TYR A 95 16.96 16.69 -3.06
CA TYR A 95 16.70 17.17 -4.41
C TYR A 95 16.87 16.06 -5.44
N ALA A 96 15.93 15.99 -6.38
CA ALA A 96 16.08 15.15 -7.56
C ALA A 96 16.72 15.98 -8.70
N GLY A 97 17.96 15.64 -9.04
CA GLY A 97 18.76 16.30 -10.08
C GLY A 97 19.48 15.27 -10.97
N ASP A 98 20.55 15.73 -11.66
CA ASP A 98 21.29 14.89 -12.63
C ASP A 98 21.75 13.53 -12.04
N MET A 99 22.17 13.51 -10.78
CA MET A 99 22.58 12.24 -10.14
C MET A 99 21.40 11.28 -9.97
N THR A 100 20.25 11.80 -9.58
CA THR A 100 19.03 11.00 -9.43
C THR A 100 18.55 10.50 -10.79
N TYR A 101 18.60 11.35 -11.82
CA TYR A 101 18.28 10.97 -13.19
C TYR A 101 19.18 9.84 -13.68
N GLN A 102 20.50 9.95 -13.48
CA GLN A 102 21.47 8.92 -13.86
C GLN A 102 21.23 7.62 -13.09
N ALA A 103 20.96 7.69 -11.77
CA ALA A 103 20.68 6.52 -10.96
C ALA A 103 19.40 5.80 -11.40
N LEU A 104 18.36 6.53 -11.80
CA LEU A 104 17.14 5.96 -12.41
C LEU A 104 17.40 5.36 -13.80
N GLN A 105 18.35 5.89 -14.58
CA GLN A 105 18.75 5.24 -15.84
C GLN A 105 19.46 3.90 -15.58
N ASP A 106 20.30 3.82 -14.55
CA ASP A 106 21.02 2.63 -14.19
C ASP A 106 20.09 1.58 -13.53
N TYR A 107 19.17 2.04 -12.69
CA TYR A 107 18.15 1.24 -11.98
C TYR A 107 16.77 1.90 -12.10
N PRO A 108 15.99 1.60 -13.16
CA PRO A 108 14.62 2.13 -13.30
C PRO A 108 13.66 1.44 -12.32
N VAL A 109 13.78 1.78 -11.03
CA VAL A 109 13.05 1.17 -9.92
C VAL A 109 11.54 1.39 -10.02
N GLY A 110 10.77 0.55 -9.33
CA GLY A 110 9.30 0.63 -9.31
C GLY A 110 8.76 1.77 -8.47
N GLY A 111 9.53 2.26 -7.48
CA GLY A 111 9.07 3.35 -6.64
C GLY A 111 10.17 3.93 -5.75
N ILE A 112 9.82 5.06 -5.14
CA ILE A 112 10.64 5.78 -4.17
C ILE A 112 9.85 5.89 -2.86
N VAL A 113 10.50 5.59 -1.73
CA VAL A 113 9.94 5.78 -0.39
C VAL A 113 10.66 6.93 0.31
N PHE A 114 9.89 7.87 0.86
CA PHE A 114 10.43 9.06 1.52
C PHE A 114 10.41 8.94 3.03
N ALA A 115 11.40 9.54 3.66
CA ALA A 115 11.52 9.78 5.09
C ALA A 115 11.46 11.28 5.39
N LYS A 116 11.31 11.66 6.66
CA LYS A 116 11.27 13.08 7.09
C LYS A 116 12.48 13.89 6.62
N ASP A 117 13.65 13.26 6.58
CA ASP A 117 14.92 13.92 6.24
C ASP A 117 15.02 14.31 4.76
N ASN A 118 14.13 13.77 3.89
CA ASN A 118 14.06 14.18 2.49
C ASN A 118 13.32 15.52 2.28
N ILE A 119 12.67 16.03 3.32
CA ILE A 119 11.79 17.20 3.27
C ILE A 119 12.47 18.38 3.94
N ASP A 120 12.83 19.41 3.15
CA ASP A 120 13.42 20.67 3.61
C ASP A 120 12.39 21.83 3.58
N SER A 121 11.46 21.80 2.65
CA SER A 121 10.33 22.72 2.52
C SER A 121 9.27 22.17 1.58
N SER A 122 8.05 22.71 1.67
CA SER A 122 6.93 22.36 0.78
C SER A 122 7.30 22.48 -0.70
N SER A 123 7.91 23.61 -1.10
CA SER A 123 8.30 23.86 -2.49
C SER A 123 9.43 22.94 -2.96
N GLN A 124 10.41 22.65 -2.08
CA GLN A 124 11.49 21.72 -2.41
C GLN A 124 10.94 20.31 -2.61
N PHE A 125 10.08 19.84 -1.70
CA PHE A 125 9.56 18.48 -1.73
C PHE A 125 8.65 18.26 -2.95
N GLY A 126 7.72 19.18 -3.24
CA GLY A 126 6.91 19.12 -4.46
C GLY A 126 7.76 19.10 -5.74
N THR A 127 8.80 19.95 -5.83
CA THR A 127 9.73 19.92 -6.97
C THR A 127 10.47 18.58 -7.07
N MET A 128 10.85 17.97 -5.94
CA MET A 128 11.56 16.70 -5.92
C MET A 128 10.66 15.55 -6.44
N THR A 129 9.41 15.49 -6.02
CA THR A 129 8.45 14.48 -6.47
C THR A 129 8.11 14.63 -7.94
N ASP A 130 7.86 15.86 -8.41
CA ASP A 130 7.62 16.17 -9.82
C ASP A 130 8.78 15.75 -10.72
N ASN A 131 10.01 16.06 -10.31
CA ASN A 131 11.20 15.68 -11.06
C ASN A 131 11.37 14.16 -11.13
N LEU A 132 11.14 13.45 -10.02
CA LEU A 132 11.23 11.98 -9.99
C LEU A 132 10.22 11.32 -10.93
N GLN A 133 8.97 11.78 -10.95
CA GLN A 133 7.95 11.28 -11.88
C GLN A 133 8.37 11.56 -13.33
N SER A 134 8.73 12.81 -13.63
CA SER A 134 9.17 13.20 -14.97
C SER A 134 10.36 12.38 -15.46
N TYR A 135 11.34 12.10 -14.58
CA TYR A 135 12.50 11.29 -14.91
C TYR A 135 12.13 9.84 -15.22
N SER A 136 11.24 9.26 -14.39
CA SER A 136 10.79 7.88 -14.61
C SER A 136 10.01 7.73 -15.92
N GLU A 137 9.14 8.67 -16.22
CA GLU A 137 8.37 8.71 -17.46
C GLU A 137 9.29 8.85 -18.70
N ASP A 138 10.29 9.73 -18.63
CA ASP A 138 11.27 9.90 -19.72
C ASP A 138 12.13 8.62 -19.95
N ILE A 139 12.52 7.94 -18.87
CA ILE A 139 13.42 6.79 -18.93
C ILE A 139 12.67 5.49 -19.29
N SER A 140 11.52 5.24 -18.66
CA SER A 140 10.82 3.96 -18.73
C SER A 140 9.42 4.03 -19.34
N GLY A 141 8.84 5.23 -19.47
CA GLY A 141 7.45 5.42 -19.84
C GLY A 141 6.45 5.02 -18.74
N LEU A 142 6.92 4.80 -17.52
CA LEU A 142 6.10 4.34 -16.40
C LEU A 142 6.22 5.30 -15.21
N PRO A 143 5.12 5.58 -14.48
CA PRO A 143 5.19 6.36 -13.25
C PRO A 143 5.89 5.57 -12.13
N LEU A 144 6.41 6.29 -11.14
CA LEU A 144 6.89 5.72 -9.88
C LEU A 144 5.74 5.57 -8.88
N PHE A 145 5.81 4.55 -8.03
CA PHE A 145 5.17 4.63 -6.74
C PHE A 145 5.99 5.62 -5.87
N LEU A 146 5.41 6.77 -5.56
CA LEU A 146 5.99 7.73 -4.61
C LEU A 146 5.32 7.52 -3.26
N ALA A 147 6.05 6.94 -2.31
CA ALA A 147 5.51 6.40 -1.08
C ALA A 147 6.03 7.10 0.17
N ALA A 148 5.20 7.16 1.19
CA ALA A 148 5.61 7.50 2.55
C ALA A 148 4.78 6.66 3.55
N ALA A 149 5.20 6.58 4.82
CA ALA A 149 4.39 6.02 5.87
C ALA A 149 3.67 7.15 6.60
N GLU A 150 2.44 7.43 6.23
CA GLU A 150 1.62 8.48 6.81
C GLU A 150 0.50 7.87 7.67
N GLU A 151 0.85 7.43 8.88
CA GLU A 151 -0.05 6.66 9.75
C GLU A 151 -0.93 7.52 10.66
N GLY A 152 -0.76 8.84 10.62
CA GLY A 152 -1.33 9.72 11.63
C GLY A 152 -0.57 9.72 12.97
N GLY A 153 -0.86 10.67 13.83
CA GLY A 153 -0.18 10.83 15.12
C GLY A 153 1.33 10.96 14.98
N SER A 154 2.08 10.38 15.92
CA SER A 154 3.56 10.49 15.94
C SER A 154 4.28 9.72 14.83
N ALA A 155 3.60 8.84 14.13
CA ALA A 155 4.16 7.98 13.08
C ALA A 155 4.04 8.57 11.67
N SER A 156 3.59 9.81 11.53
CA SER A 156 3.51 10.52 10.25
C SER A 156 4.86 11.02 9.75
N VAL A 157 5.11 10.88 8.46
CA VAL A 157 6.28 11.44 7.75
C VAL A 157 6.02 12.90 7.36
N LEU A 158 4.86 13.19 6.78
CA LEU A 158 4.47 14.51 6.30
C LEU A 158 3.74 15.30 7.40
N GLY A 159 2.69 14.75 7.99
CA GLY A 159 1.81 15.44 8.94
C GLY A 159 2.47 15.92 10.24
N ASN A 160 3.67 15.45 10.56
CA ASN A 160 4.51 15.90 11.67
C ASN A 160 5.86 16.44 11.20
N ASN A 161 5.92 17.03 10.02
CA ASN A 161 7.14 17.63 9.51
C ASN A 161 7.06 19.15 9.58
N ASP A 162 7.83 19.76 10.48
CA ASP A 162 7.85 21.22 10.70
C ASP A 162 8.36 22.01 9.47
N ASN A 163 8.93 21.34 8.47
CA ASN A 163 9.41 21.95 7.24
C ASN A 163 8.32 22.10 6.17
N LEU A 164 7.16 21.46 6.35
CA LEU A 164 6.02 21.64 5.47
C LEU A 164 5.18 22.82 5.96
N ASP A 165 4.90 23.77 5.05
CA ASP A 165 4.03 24.91 5.33
C ASP A 165 2.61 24.45 5.67
N GLU A 166 1.87 25.27 6.42
CA GLU A 166 0.47 25.03 6.79
C GLU A 166 -0.43 24.85 5.56
N TYR A 167 -0.49 23.64 5.02
CA TYR A 167 -1.44 23.29 3.95
C TYR A 167 -2.85 23.04 4.50
N TYR A 168 -3.00 22.86 5.82
CA TYR A 168 -4.28 22.59 6.49
C TYR A 168 -4.75 23.76 7.34
N GLU A 169 -5.35 24.78 6.72
CA GLU A 169 -6.36 25.56 7.36
C GLU A 169 -7.72 24.81 7.26
N ASN A 170 -8.13 24.20 8.39
CA ASN A 170 -9.55 23.92 8.70
C ASN A 170 -10.33 22.86 7.91
N SER A 171 -9.93 21.60 7.89
CA SER A 171 -10.90 20.53 7.63
C SER A 171 -11.41 19.83 8.90
N TYR A 172 -10.78 19.99 10.04
CA TYR A 172 -11.34 19.60 11.34
C TYR A 172 -11.93 20.82 12.05
N SER A 173 -13.17 21.15 11.77
CA SER A 173 -13.94 22.05 12.63
C SER A 173 -14.33 21.30 13.90
N ASP A 174 -13.46 21.36 14.92
CA ASP A 174 -13.82 20.95 16.28
C ASP A 174 -14.91 21.89 16.81
N ASP A 175 -16.16 21.48 16.68
CA ASP A 175 -17.29 22.12 17.34
C ASP A 175 -17.40 21.69 18.82
N ASP A 176 -16.43 20.91 19.33
CA ASP A 176 -16.33 20.52 20.74
C ASP A 176 -15.14 21.22 21.44
N SER A 177 -15.47 22.35 22.06
CA SER A 177 -14.56 23.27 22.76
C SER A 177 -13.99 22.76 24.09
N ASP A 178 -13.83 21.47 24.30
CA ASP A 178 -13.38 20.89 25.58
C ASP A 178 -11.99 20.21 25.57
N TYR A 179 -11.20 20.35 24.48
CA TYR A 179 -9.84 19.85 24.47
C TYR A 179 -8.82 20.98 24.66
N SER A 180 -8.58 21.34 25.94
CA SER A 180 -7.43 22.15 26.31
C SER A 180 -6.15 21.31 26.28
N SER A 181 -5.51 21.13 25.12
CA SER A 181 -4.18 20.60 25.07
C SER A 181 -3.15 21.65 25.47
N SER A 182 -2.52 21.44 26.59
CA SER A 182 -1.37 22.22 27.08
C SER A 182 -0.10 21.87 26.28
N SER A 183 -0.01 22.27 25.05
CA SER A 183 1.26 22.55 24.36
C SER A 183 0.98 23.45 23.16
N ALA A 184 0.93 24.75 23.43
CA ALA A 184 1.00 25.74 22.39
C ALA A 184 2.37 25.64 21.69
N ASN A 185 2.35 25.30 20.40
CA ASN A 185 3.30 25.62 19.34
C ASN A 185 3.57 24.46 18.36
N SER A 186 2.58 23.71 17.94
CA SER A 186 2.74 22.98 16.66
C SER A 186 1.50 23.22 15.80
N VAL A 187 1.66 24.02 14.79
CA VAL A 187 0.61 24.48 13.87
C VAL A 187 0.27 23.41 12.81
N HIS A 188 0.85 22.24 12.90
CA HIS A 188 0.61 21.10 12.02
C HIS A 188 -0.21 20.06 12.77
N SER A 189 -1.54 20.16 12.73
CA SER A 189 -2.40 19.06 13.15
C SER A 189 -2.49 18.02 12.03
N GLY A 190 -1.46 17.17 11.91
CA GLY A 190 -1.57 15.95 11.11
C GLY A 190 -2.76 15.11 11.58
N ALA A 191 -3.20 14.15 10.75
CA ALA A 191 -4.27 13.22 11.13
C ALA A 191 -3.98 12.60 12.51
N PRO A 192 -5.02 12.36 13.35
CA PRO A 192 -4.84 11.75 14.66
C PRO A 192 -4.27 10.33 14.54
N SER A 193 -3.65 9.83 15.62
CA SER A 193 -3.19 8.45 15.66
C SER A 193 -4.35 7.47 15.59
N MET A 194 -4.09 6.25 15.13
CA MET A 194 -5.12 5.20 15.02
C MET A 194 -5.82 4.93 16.37
N SER A 195 -5.08 4.97 17.49
CA SER A 195 -5.66 4.81 18.82
C SER A 195 -6.47 6.03 19.28
N GLU A 196 -6.22 7.22 18.77
CA GLU A 196 -7.05 8.41 19.01
C GLU A 196 -8.35 8.34 18.23
N ILE A 197 -8.32 7.82 16.99
CA ILE A 197 -9.51 7.55 16.19
C ILE A 197 -10.37 6.50 16.88
N GLU A 198 -9.78 5.39 17.33
CA GLU A 198 -10.49 4.29 18.03
C GLU A 198 -11.22 4.80 19.29
N ARG A 199 -10.57 5.65 20.08
CA ARG A 199 -11.20 6.22 21.30
C ARG A 199 -12.45 7.05 21.05
N LYS A 200 -12.64 7.58 19.85
CA LYS A 200 -13.86 8.30 19.45
C LYS A 200 -15.00 7.33 19.06
N ASP A 201 -14.68 6.04 18.85
CA ASP A 201 -15.62 4.95 18.52
C ASP A 201 -16.62 5.32 17.40
N ASP A 202 -16.10 6.00 16.36
CA ASP A 202 -16.88 6.46 15.23
C ASP A 202 -16.10 6.22 13.92
N SER A 203 -16.63 5.36 13.07
CA SER A 203 -16.03 5.02 11.77
C SER A 203 -15.92 6.22 10.82
N THR A 204 -16.80 7.23 10.97
CA THR A 204 -16.72 8.48 10.21
C THR A 204 -15.39 9.20 10.48
N ASN A 205 -14.91 9.20 11.72
CA ASN A 205 -13.62 9.79 12.06
C ASN A 205 -12.45 9.04 11.41
N ALA A 206 -12.55 7.72 11.25
CA ALA A 206 -11.55 6.93 10.56
C ALA A 206 -11.47 7.28 9.06
N TYR A 207 -12.62 7.38 8.42
CA TYR A 207 -12.71 7.81 7.02
C TYR A 207 -12.17 9.23 6.81
N GLU A 208 -12.58 10.21 7.61
CA GLU A 208 -12.09 11.59 7.51
C GLU A 208 -10.58 11.70 7.78
N ALA A 209 -10.07 10.92 8.72
CA ALA A 209 -8.61 10.83 8.95
C ALA A 209 -7.89 10.27 7.71
N GLY A 210 -8.41 9.21 7.11
CA GLY A 210 -7.89 8.66 5.87
C GLY A 210 -7.92 9.67 4.73
N LYS A 211 -9.03 10.40 4.58
CA LYS A 211 -9.17 11.46 3.57
C LYS A 211 -8.16 12.58 3.78
N SER A 212 -7.97 13.03 5.02
CA SER A 212 -6.94 14.03 5.34
C SER A 212 -5.53 13.55 5.01
N ILE A 213 -5.21 12.29 5.28
CA ILE A 213 -3.93 11.67 4.93
C ILE A 213 -3.76 11.63 3.41
N GLY A 214 -4.75 11.12 2.69
CA GLY A 214 -4.73 11.04 1.23
C GLY A 214 -4.54 12.40 0.57
N SER A 215 -5.32 13.40 1.01
CA SER A 215 -5.24 14.77 0.50
C SER A 215 -3.85 15.41 0.74
N LEU A 216 -3.26 15.19 1.93
CA LEU A 216 -1.90 15.66 2.20
C LEU A 216 -0.88 15.00 1.29
N MET A 217 -0.96 13.70 1.08
CA MET A 217 -0.04 12.95 0.23
C MET A 217 -0.19 13.35 -1.24
N SER A 218 -1.42 13.41 -1.73
CA SER A 218 -1.74 13.82 -3.11
C SER A 218 -1.24 15.23 -3.41
N ALA A 219 -1.35 16.17 -2.46
CA ALA A 219 -0.86 17.55 -2.60
C ALA A 219 0.66 17.65 -2.86
N TYR A 220 1.43 16.65 -2.46
CA TYR A 220 2.87 16.54 -2.74
C TYR A 220 3.21 15.50 -3.80
N GLY A 221 2.21 15.02 -4.57
CA GLY A 221 2.42 14.06 -5.66
C GLY A 221 2.74 12.64 -5.20
N LEU A 222 2.53 12.30 -3.91
CA LEU A 222 2.66 10.94 -3.44
C LEU A 222 1.38 10.15 -3.77
N ASN A 223 1.56 8.89 -4.17
CA ASN A 223 0.49 8.04 -4.68
C ASN A 223 0.39 6.67 -3.99
N LEU A 224 1.21 6.44 -2.95
CA LEU A 224 1.19 5.21 -2.16
C LEU A 224 1.47 5.51 -0.69
N ASP A 225 0.48 5.30 0.17
CA ASP A 225 0.65 5.33 1.62
C ASP A 225 0.99 3.94 2.16
N LEU A 226 2.07 3.85 2.93
CA LEU A 226 2.45 2.63 3.64
C LEU A 226 1.68 2.54 4.98
N ALA A 227 0.35 2.62 4.91
CA ALA A 227 -0.62 2.59 6.01
C ALA A 227 -1.99 2.07 5.50
N PRO A 228 -2.93 1.74 6.41
CA PRO A 228 -2.88 1.73 7.86
C PRO A 228 -2.24 0.48 8.47
N VAL A 229 -1.92 0.56 9.76
CA VAL A 229 -1.58 -0.61 10.58
C VAL A 229 -2.86 -1.34 11.00
N ALA A 230 -3.01 -2.59 10.56
CA ALA A 230 -4.17 -3.43 10.83
C ALA A 230 -3.92 -4.49 11.92
N ASP A 231 -2.94 -4.26 12.77
CA ASP A 231 -2.55 -5.17 13.82
C ASP A 231 -3.58 -5.18 14.96
N VAL A 232 -4.04 -6.39 15.33
CA VAL A 232 -4.92 -6.58 16.50
C VAL A 232 -4.05 -6.83 17.72
N LEU A 233 -4.05 -5.91 18.68
CA LEU A 233 -3.22 -6.04 19.87
C LEU A 233 -3.61 -7.26 20.71
N SER A 234 -2.61 -7.98 21.22
CA SER A 234 -2.74 -9.10 22.15
C SER A 234 -1.93 -8.82 23.41
N GLY A 235 -2.61 -8.47 24.48
CA GLY A 235 -1.97 -8.31 25.78
C GLY A 235 -0.88 -7.23 25.80
N ASN A 236 0.35 -7.61 26.13
CA ASN A 236 1.49 -6.71 26.29
C ASN A 236 2.31 -6.57 25.00
N SER A 237 1.70 -6.54 23.82
CA SER A 237 2.44 -6.30 22.58
C SER A 237 3.13 -4.93 22.65
N THR A 238 4.46 -4.95 22.68
CA THR A 238 5.29 -3.74 22.76
C THR A 238 5.79 -3.40 21.37
N GLY A 239 5.59 -2.15 20.95
CA GLY A 239 6.20 -1.61 19.72
C GLY A 239 5.24 -1.10 18.66
N ILE A 240 3.96 -1.54 18.66
CA ILE A 240 2.92 -0.98 17.77
C ILE A 240 2.25 0.22 18.45
N GLY A 241 1.93 0.10 19.75
CA GLY A 241 1.43 1.22 20.55
C GLY A 241 0.16 1.86 20.01
N ASP A 242 0.18 3.16 19.84
CA ASP A 242 -0.90 4.01 19.36
C ASP A 242 -1.09 4.00 17.82
N ARG A 243 -0.29 3.21 17.12
CA ARG A 243 -0.35 3.05 15.66
C ARG A 243 -1.47 2.12 15.19
N THR A 244 -2.21 1.48 16.09
CA THR A 244 -3.31 0.54 15.78
C THR A 244 -4.61 0.92 16.49
N PHE A 245 -5.73 0.42 15.98
CA PHE A 245 -7.08 0.61 16.54
C PHE A 245 -7.38 -0.30 17.74
N GLY A 246 -6.37 -0.88 18.40
CA GLY A 246 -6.52 -1.54 19.69
C GLY A 246 -6.64 -3.06 19.65
N THR A 247 -7.48 -3.62 20.53
CA THR A 247 -7.53 -5.07 20.82
C THR A 247 -8.76 -5.79 20.28
N ASP A 248 -9.82 -5.05 19.94
CA ASP A 248 -11.03 -5.61 19.37
C ASP A 248 -10.86 -5.81 17.86
N VAL A 249 -11.04 -7.04 17.41
CA VAL A 249 -10.75 -7.41 16.03
C VAL A 249 -11.72 -6.77 15.02
N GLN A 250 -12.98 -6.58 15.42
CA GLN A 250 -13.98 -5.96 14.57
C GLN A 250 -13.71 -4.47 14.42
N THR A 251 -13.43 -3.79 15.54
CA THR A 251 -13.03 -2.37 15.54
C THR A 251 -11.80 -2.13 14.66
N VAL A 252 -10.74 -2.94 14.82
CA VAL A 252 -9.53 -2.84 13.96
C VAL A 252 -9.89 -3.03 12.49
N SER A 253 -10.74 -4.01 12.19
CA SER A 253 -11.13 -4.31 10.82
C SER A 253 -11.92 -3.16 10.18
N ASP A 254 -12.93 -2.65 10.89
CA ASP A 254 -13.83 -1.63 10.36
C ASP A 254 -13.11 -0.28 10.21
N MET A 255 -12.35 0.12 11.24
CA MET A 255 -11.61 1.40 11.23
C MET A 255 -10.49 1.40 10.18
N ALA A 256 -9.72 0.31 10.05
CA ALA A 256 -8.69 0.22 9.03
C ALA A 256 -9.27 0.31 7.61
N LEU A 257 -10.43 -0.30 7.38
CA LEU A 257 -11.12 -0.24 6.09
C LEU A 257 -11.58 1.20 5.78
N GLU A 258 -12.13 1.92 6.75
CA GLU A 258 -12.56 3.30 6.55
C GLU A 258 -11.38 4.25 6.29
N VAL A 259 -10.24 4.07 6.97
CA VAL A 259 -9.01 4.82 6.66
C VAL A 259 -8.55 4.55 5.22
N ILE A 260 -8.52 3.27 4.79
CA ILE A 260 -8.16 2.91 3.41
C ILE A 260 -9.09 3.61 2.41
N ARG A 261 -10.39 3.60 2.66
CA ARG A 261 -11.38 4.26 1.79
C ARG A 261 -11.14 5.77 1.68
N GLY A 262 -10.88 6.42 2.82
CA GLY A 262 -10.59 7.85 2.83
C GLY A 262 -9.32 8.20 2.04
N ILE A 263 -8.24 7.42 2.21
CA ILE A 263 -6.98 7.59 1.47
C ILE A 263 -7.23 7.43 -0.04
N GLN A 264 -7.95 6.37 -0.43
CA GLN A 264 -8.21 6.05 -1.83
C GLN A 264 -9.13 7.07 -2.53
N GLU A 265 -9.99 7.79 -1.79
CA GLU A 265 -10.81 8.85 -2.37
C GLU A 265 -9.99 10.03 -2.91
N GLU A 266 -8.77 10.21 -2.38
CA GLU A 266 -7.83 11.25 -2.79
C GLU A 266 -6.77 10.74 -3.81
N ASP A 267 -7.11 9.67 -4.54
CA ASP A 267 -6.29 9.03 -5.57
C ASP A 267 -4.92 8.52 -5.07
N VAL A 268 -4.82 8.20 -3.78
CA VAL A 268 -3.64 7.60 -3.13
C VAL A 268 -3.92 6.13 -2.80
N ASN A 269 -3.02 5.24 -3.18
CA ASN A 269 -3.11 3.83 -2.80
C ASN A 269 -2.73 3.64 -1.33
N ALA A 270 -3.37 2.67 -0.66
CA ALA A 270 -3.09 2.33 0.74
C ALA A 270 -2.53 0.92 0.87
N ALA A 271 -1.39 0.77 1.54
CA ALA A 271 -0.76 -0.52 1.82
C ALA A 271 -1.03 -0.96 3.26
N MET A 272 -2.03 -1.82 3.42
CA MET A 272 -2.40 -2.39 4.71
C MET A 272 -1.28 -3.24 5.30
N LYS A 273 -0.88 -2.98 6.54
CA LYS A 273 0.30 -3.60 7.19
C LYS A 273 0.04 -4.00 8.63
N TYR A 274 0.77 -4.92 9.21
CA TYR A 274 1.91 -5.77 8.78
C TYR A 274 1.51 -7.25 8.76
N PHE A 275 0.99 -7.78 7.67
CA PHE A 275 0.55 -9.17 7.63
C PHE A 275 1.66 -10.13 8.11
N PRO A 276 1.39 -11.12 9.01
CA PRO A 276 0.13 -11.44 9.68
C PRO A 276 -0.22 -10.60 10.93
N GLY A 277 0.63 -9.67 11.37
CA GLY A 277 0.38 -8.70 12.43
C GLY A 277 1.35 -8.80 13.61
N TYR A 278 2.12 -7.72 13.88
CA TYR A 278 3.02 -7.65 15.04
C TYR A 278 2.25 -7.59 16.37
N GLY A 279 0.95 -7.21 16.36
CA GLY A 279 0.13 -7.06 17.56
C GLY A 279 -0.02 -8.35 18.38
N ALA A 280 0.13 -9.53 17.75
CA ALA A 280 0.12 -10.84 18.39
C ALA A 280 1.53 -11.40 18.63
N ALA A 281 2.57 -10.75 18.12
CA ALA A 281 3.93 -11.27 18.17
C ALA A 281 4.58 -11.04 19.54
N SER A 282 5.29 -12.05 20.02
CA SER A 282 6.20 -11.92 21.15
C SER A 282 7.59 -11.54 20.67
N SER A 283 8.26 -10.61 21.39
CA SER A 283 9.64 -10.28 21.09
C SER A 283 10.56 -11.49 21.29
N ASN A 284 11.35 -11.81 20.26
CA ASN A 284 12.41 -12.80 20.37
C ASN A 284 13.76 -12.07 20.42
N LEU A 285 14.47 -12.16 21.52
CA LEU A 285 15.76 -11.46 21.75
C LEU A 285 16.88 -11.89 20.79
N SER A 286 16.72 -13.00 20.09
CA SER A 286 17.75 -13.57 19.20
C SER A 286 17.33 -13.73 17.74
N GLY A 287 16.11 -13.35 17.36
CA GLY A 287 15.57 -13.59 16.02
C GLY A 287 14.35 -12.72 15.67
N PHE A 288 13.58 -13.18 14.71
CA PHE A 288 12.34 -12.52 14.31
C PHE A 288 11.27 -12.57 15.41
N PRO A 289 10.40 -11.57 15.54
CA PRO A 289 9.19 -11.67 16.36
C PRO A 289 8.38 -12.91 15.99
N VAL A 290 7.79 -13.58 16.99
CA VAL A 290 7.15 -14.90 16.79
C VAL A 290 5.69 -14.87 17.19
N ILE A 291 4.83 -15.42 16.32
CA ILE A 291 3.44 -15.75 16.61
C ILE A 291 3.33 -17.25 16.75
N ASN A 292 2.87 -17.73 17.92
CA ASN A 292 2.69 -19.15 18.20
C ASN A 292 1.26 -19.66 17.94
N SER A 293 0.40 -18.84 17.35
CA SER A 293 -0.98 -19.23 17.00
C SER A 293 -0.99 -20.24 15.85
N SER A 294 -1.99 -21.13 15.87
CA SER A 294 -2.30 -21.99 14.74
C SER A 294 -2.95 -21.21 13.61
N LEU A 295 -2.98 -21.76 12.39
CA LEU A 295 -3.65 -21.14 11.24
C LEU A 295 -5.13 -20.85 11.52
N ASP A 296 -5.84 -21.75 12.22
CA ASP A 296 -7.26 -21.58 12.56
C ASP A 296 -7.50 -20.45 13.57
N GLU A 297 -6.56 -20.20 14.47
CA GLU A 297 -6.61 -19.07 15.40
C GLU A 297 -6.33 -17.76 14.68
N LEU A 298 -5.33 -17.72 13.81
CA LEU A 298 -5.02 -16.54 12.99
C LEU A 298 -6.18 -16.14 12.08
N LYS A 299 -6.86 -17.11 11.45
CA LYS A 299 -8.05 -16.84 10.61
C LYS A 299 -9.22 -16.22 11.38
N LYS A 300 -9.31 -16.46 12.68
CA LYS A 300 -10.39 -15.92 13.52
C LYS A 300 -10.08 -14.54 14.10
N LYS A 301 -8.84 -14.11 14.04
CA LYS A 301 -8.40 -12.86 14.66
C LYS A 301 -7.52 -12.04 13.73
N GLU A 302 -6.23 -12.35 13.64
CA GLU A 302 -5.24 -11.53 12.95
C GLU A 302 -5.52 -11.37 11.45
N PHE A 303 -6.15 -12.37 10.80
CA PHE A 303 -6.46 -12.33 9.38
C PHE A 303 -7.82 -11.67 9.06
N LEU A 304 -8.68 -11.44 10.05
CA LEU A 304 -10.02 -10.90 9.79
C LEU A 304 -9.96 -9.50 9.15
N PRO A 305 -9.15 -8.53 9.64
CA PRO A 305 -9.02 -7.23 9.00
C PRO A 305 -8.58 -7.33 7.52
N TYR A 306 -7.61 -8.22 7.25
CA TYR A 306 -7.14 -8.45 5.87
C TYR A 306 -8.20 -9.10 4.99
N SER A 307 -8.91 -10.11 5.50
CA SER A 307 -9.98 -10.78 4.76
C SER A 307 -11.08 -9.80 4.34
N ASN A 308 -11.48 -8.91 5.26
CA ASN A 308 -12.49 -7.90 5.00
C ASN A 308 -12.00 -6.86 3.97
N ALA A 309 -10.78 -6.36 4.12
CA ALA A 309 -10.21 -5.40 3.17
C ALA A 309 -9.98 -6.01 1.77
N ILE A 310 -9.56 -7.29 1.70
CA ILE A 310 -9.42 -8.03 0.44
C ILE A 310 -10.78 -8.17 -0.27
N ALA A 311 -11.83 -8.47 0.48
CA ALA A 311 -13.19 -8.55 -0.07
C ALA A 311 -13.71 -7.20 -0.61
N GLN A 312 -13.11 -6.10 -0.16
CA GLN A 312 -13.42 -4.73 -0.60
C GLN A 312 -12.45 -4.19 -1.68
N GLY A 313 -11.58 -5.05 -2.22
CA GLY A 313 -10.71 -4.68 -3.34
C GLY A 313 -9.38 -4.03 -2.94
N LEU A 314 -8.84 -4.35 -1.77
CA LEU A 314 -7.52 -3.88 -1.35
C LEU A 314 -6.44 -4.20 -2.40
N ASP A 315 -5.66 -3.20 -2.81
CA ASP A 315 -4.62 -3.35 -3.82
C ASP A 315 -3.24 -3.66 -3.26
N PHE A 316 -2.92 -3.28 -2.01
CA PHE A 316 -1.60 -3.51 -1.42
C PHE A 316 -1.68 -4.15 -0.04
N VAL A 317 -0.84 -5.16 0.19
CA VAL A 317 -0.56 -5.74 1.51
C VAL A 317 0.93 -5.74 1.76
N MET A 318 1.36 -5.11 2.85
CA MET A 318 2.74 -5.23 3.34
C MET A 318 2.85 -6.39 4.32
N VAL A 319 3.82 -7.27 4.07
CA VAL A 319 4.08 -8.48 4.87
C VAL A 319 5.26 -8.25 5.81
N GLY A 320 5.01 -8.38 7.11
CA GLY A 320 5.99 -8.15 8.16
C GLY A 320 7.04 -9.26 8.31
N HIS A 321 8.13 -8.92 9.00
CA HIS A 321 9.21 -9.87 9.31
C HIS A 321 8.93 -10.69 10.58
N ILE A 322 7.83 -11.45 10.53
CA ILE A 322 7.26 -12.20 11.67
C ILE A 322 7.33 -13.70 11.39
N SER A 323 7.93 -14.46 12.30
CA SER A 323 7.92 -15.93 12.23
C SER A 323 6.61 -16.49 12.75
N VAL A 324 6.06 -17.48 12.04
CA VAL A 324 4.80 -18.17 12.41
C VAL A 324 5.03 -19.69 12.37
N PRO A 325 5.89 -20.26 13.25
CA PRO A 325 6.39 -21.64 13.13
C PRO A 325 5.30 -22.71 13.19
N ASN A 326 4.17 -22.45 13.86
CA ASN A 326 3.04 -23.38 13.89
C ASN A 326 2.28 -23.45 12.55
N VAL A 327 2.52 -22.53 11.62
CA VAL A 327 1.94 -22.50 10.26
C VAL A 327 2.98 -22.87 9.20
N THR A 328 4.19 -22.30 9.31
CA THR A 328 5.26 -22.49 8.32
C THR A 328 6.06 -23.77 8.54
N GLY A 329 6.15 -24.24 9.79
CA GLY A 329 6.99 -25.39 10.19
C GLY A 329 8.43 -25.03 10.50
N ASP A 330 8.84 -23.76 10.32
CA ASP A 330 10.16 -23.22 10.61
C ASP A 330 10.09 -21.76 11.05
N ASP A 331 11.27 -21.13 11.30
CA ASP A 331 11.39 -19.73 11.78
C ASP A 331 11.52 -18.71 10.63
N THR A 332 11.29 -19.10 9.37
CA THR A 332 11.32 -18.20 8.22
C THR A 332 10.26 -17.09 8.42
N PRO A 333 10.65 -15.79 8.33
CA PRO A 333 9.69 -14.71 8.50
C PRO A 333 8.65 -14.70 7.38
N ALA A 334 7.44 -14.24 7.68
CA ALA A 334 6.30 -14.24 6.76
C ALA A 334 6.63 -13.56 5.42
N SER A 335 7.39 -12.47 5.42
CA SER A 335 7.84 -11.75 4.22
C SER A 335 8.72 -12.57 3.26
N LEU A 336 9.35 -13.64 3.76
CA LEU A 336 10.20 -14.54 2.98
C LEU A 336 9.63 -15.97 2.90
N SER A 337 8.37 -16.17 3.32
CA SER A 337 7.74 -17.50 3.43
C SER A 337 6.70 -17.72 2.34
N GLU A 338 6.97 -18.67 1.44
CA GLU A 338 6.00 -19.11 0.43
C GLU A 338 4.69 -19.56 1.07
N LYS A 339 4.76 -20.23 2.22
CA LYS A 339 3.60 -20.66 2.98
C LYS A 339 2.71 -19.48 3.37
N MET A 340 3.30 -18.38 3.84
CA MET A 340 2.53 -17.23 4.30
C MET A 340 2.02 -16.38 3.14
N ILE A 341 2.83 -16.13 2.12
CA ILE A 341 2.44 -15.27 1.00
C ILE A 341 1.60 -16.05 -0.02
N SER A 342 2.17 -17.08 -0.64
CA SER A 342 1.53 -17.77 -1.76
C SER A 342 0.36 -18.65 -1.32
N GLU A 343 0.52 -19.42 -0.23
CA GLU A 343 -0.54 -20.34 0.18
C GLU A 343 -1.60 -19.63 1.06
N VAL A 344 -1.19 -18.88 2.09
CA VAL A 344 -2.14 -18.26 3.02
C VAL A 344 -2.73 -16.99 2.44
N LEU A 345 -1.91 -15.96 2.18
CA LEU A 345 -2.44 -14.65 1.75
C LEU A 345 -3.08 -14.71 0.35
N ARG A 346 -2.39 -15.29 -0.64
CA ARG A 346 -2.93 -15.32 -2.02
C ARG A 346 -3.99 -16.39 -2.23
N LYS A 347 -3.73 -17.64 -1.80
CA LYS A 347 -4.65 -18.76 -2.09
C LYS A 347 -5.80 -18.86 -1.09
N ASP A 348 -5.49 -18.87 0.23
CA ASP A 348 -6.52 -19.09 1.26
C ASP A 348 -7.38 -17.84 1.49
N LEU A 349 -6.77 -16.64 1.55
CA LEU A 349 -7.48 -15.37 1.72
C LEU A 349 -7.89 -14.71 0.39
N GLY A 350 -7.42 -15.22 -0.75
CA GLY A 350 -7.84 -14.78 -2.08
C GLY A 350 -7.21 -13.48 -2.56
N PHE A 351 -6.14 -12.97 -1.94
CA PHE A 351 -5.53 -11.69 -2.31
C PHE A 351 -4.94 -11.72 -3.73
N LYS A 352 -5.34 -10.76 -4.57
CA LYS A 352 -4.93 -10.63 -5.97
C LYS A 352 -4.04 -9.41 -6.24
N GLY A 353 -3.96 -8.49 -5.27
CA GLY A 353 -3.19 -7.27 -5.37
C GLY A 353 -1.68 -7.46 -5.22
N ILE A 354 -0.98 -6.37 -4.99
CA ILE A 354 0.46 -6.28 -4.83
C ILE A 354 0.84 -6.68 -3.40
N VAL A 355 1.71 -7.68 -3.26
CA VAL A 355 2.35 -8.02 -2.00
C VAL A 355 3.69 -7.31 -1.92
N MET A 356 3.85 -6.46 -0.91
CA MET A 356 5.08 -5.76 -0.60
C MET A 356 5.74 -6.38 0.63
N THR A 357 7.06 -6.45 0.67
CA THR A 357 7.78 -6.77 1.91
C THR A 357 7.79 -5.57 2.86
N ASP A 358 7.90 -5.80 4.16
CA ASP A 358 8.42 -4.80 5.09
C ASP A 358 9.87 -4.44 4.71
N TYR A 359 10.48 -3.45 5.35
CA TYR A 359 11.82 -2.93 5.05
C TYR A 359 12.90 -4.03 5.11
N LEU A 360 13.50 -4.39 3.97
CA LEU A 360 14.51 -5.46 3.88
C LEU A 360 15.87 -5.08 4.49
N ASN A 361 16.10 -3.79 4.76
CA ASN A 361 17.25 -3.31 5.53
C ASN A 361 17.03 -3.41 7.06
N ASP A 362 15.90 -4.01 7.52
CA ASP A 362 15.70 -4.28 8.95
C ASP A 362 16.84 -5.13 9.52
N LYS A 363 17.27 -4.77 10.72
CA LYS A 363 18.42 -5.42 11.41
C LYS A 363 18.26 -6.93 11.56
N THR A 364 17.03 -7.44 11.68
CA THR A 364 16.78 -8.88 11.79
C THR A 364 16.92 -9.58 10.45
N ILE A 365 16.55 -8.93 9.36
CA ILE A 365 16.78 -9.44 8.00
C ILE A 365 18.27 -9.42 7.68
N VAL A 366 18.93 -8.28 7.80
CA VAL A 366 20.37 -8.09 7.47
C VAL A 366 21.27 -9.02 8.28
N LYS A 367 20.89 -9.33 9.51
CA LYS A 367 21.62 -10.28 10.36
C LYS A 367 21.57 -11.72 9.85
N ASN A 368 20.48 -12.12 9.18
CA ASN A 368 20.20 -13.51 8.83
C ASN A 368 20.32 -13.81 7.33
N TYR A 369 20.21 -12.79 6.49
CA TYR A 369 20.22 -12.92 5.02
C TYR A 369 21.10 -11.83 4.40
N SER A 370 21.78 -12.15 3.30
CA SER A 370 22.35 -11.12 2.42
C SER A 370 21.23 -10.38 1.69
N ALA A 371 21.48 -9.17 1.19
CA ALA A 371 20.50 -8.41 0.41
C ALA A 371 20.00 -9.23 -0.80
N ALA A 372 20.91 -9.92 -1.51
CA ALA A 372 20.58 -10.83 -2.60
C ALA A 372 19.67 -12.00 -2.17
N ASP A 373 20.02 -12.68 -1.05
CA ASP A 373 19.23 -13.82 -0.58
C ASP A 373 17.84 -13.39 -0.09
N ALA A 374 17.74 -12.25 0.61
CA ALA A 374 16.46 -11.71 1.06
C ALA A 374 15.54 -11.37 -0.12
N ALA A 375 16.07 -10.67 -1.12
CA ALA A 375 15.32 -10.30 -2.33
C ALA A 375 14.84 -11.54 -3.12
N VAL A 376 15.73 -12.49 -3.38
CA VAL A 376 15.39 -13.73 -4.10
C VAL A 376 14.32 -14.53 -3.36
N LYS A 377 14.50 -14.70 -2.02
CA LYS A 377 13.52 -15.44 -1.20
C LYS A 377 12.16 -14.77 -1.16
N ALA A 378 12.10 -13.45 -1.06
CA ALA A 378 10.84 -12.71 -1.07
C ALA A 378 10.07 -12.92 -2.38
N ILE A 379 10.74 -12.82 -3.54
CA ILE A 379 10.11 -13.06 -4.84
C ILE A 379 9.67 -14.53 -4.99
N GLN A 380 10.50 -15.48 -4.57
CA GLN A 380 10.14 -16.90 -4.57
C GLN A 380 8.95 -17.18 -3.65
N ALA A 381 8.86 -16.48 -2.52
CA ALA A 381 7.73 -16.59 -1.60
C ALA A 381 6.42 -16.04 -2.17
N GLY A 382 6.45 -15.15 -3.16
CA GLY A 382 5.27 -14.58 -3.81
C GLY A 382 5.11 -13.07 -3.65
N ALA A 383 6.12 -12.36 -3.08
CA ALA A 383 6.14 -10.90 -3.04
C ALA A 383 6.33 -10.30 -4.43
N ASP A 384 5.75 -9.13 -4.67
CA ASP A 384 5.84 -8.39 -5.92
C ASP A 384 6.75 -7.16 -5.79
N LEU A 385 6.73 -6.49 -4.63
CA LEU A 385 7.57 -5.35 -4.36
C LEU A 385 8.50 -5.61 -3.16
N LEU A 386 9.73 -5.19 -3.31
CA LEU A 386 10.83 -5.30 -2.36
C LEU A 386 11.13 -3.91 -1.81
N LEU A 387 10.77 -3.67 -0.55
CA LEU A 387 10.95 -2.37 0.08
C LEU A 387 12.35 -2.26 0.69
N GLU A 388 13.11 -1.26 0.27
CA GLU A 388 14.35 -0.80 0.86
C GLU A 388 15.34 -1.93 1.21
N PRO A 389 15.97 -2.58 0.23
CA PRO A 389 17.02 -3.56 0.49
C PRO A 389 18.26 -2.87 1.10
N ASP A 390 19.01 -3.57 1.95
CA ASP A 390 20.25 -3.07 2.57
C ASP A 390 21.35 -2.70 1.55
N ASP A 391 21.30 -3.34 0.37
CA ASP A 391 22.18 -3.08 -0.77
C ASP A 391 21.38 -3.33 -2.06
N LEU A 392 21.02 -2.25 -2.76
CA LEU A 392 20.20 -2.30 -3.98
C LEU A 392 20.91 -3.07 -5.10
N GLU A 393 22.20 -2.80 -5.34
CA GLU A 393 22.95 -3.45 -6.40
C GLU A 393 23.03 -4.97 -6.17
N ALA A 394 23.39 -5.39 -4.95
CA ALA A 394 23.45 -6.80 -4.61
C ALA A 394 22.09 -7.51 -4.67
N ALA A 395 21.01 -6.84 -4.24
CA ALA A 395 19.66 -7.37 -4.32
C ALA A 395 19.17 -7.51 -5.77
N TYR A 396 19.36 -6.48 -6.58
CA TYR A 396 19.02 -6.46 -8.00
C TYR A 396 19.78 -7.54 -8.79
N GLU A 397 21.10 -7.61 -8.66
CA GLU A 397 21.92 -8.62 -9.32
C GLU A 397 21.58 -10.05 -8.84
N GLY A 398 21.23 -10.19 -7.56
CA GLY A 398 20.75 -11.44 -6.98
C GLY A 398 19.49 -11.95 -7.68
N VAL A 399 18.47 -11.12 -7.81
CA VAL A 399 17.22 -11.46 -8.50
C VAL A 399 17.46 -11.71 -9.98
N LEU A 400 18.20 -10.83 -10.65
CA LEU A 400 18.54 -10.99 -12.07
C LEU A 400 19.25 -12.34 -12.36
N LYS A 401 20.19 -12.70 -11.50
CA LYS A 401 20.90 -13.98 -11.59
C LYS A 401 19.98 -15.16 -11.32
N ALA A 402 19.06 -15.06 -10.36
CA ALA A 402 18.10 -16.11 -10.05
C ALA A 402 17.15 -16.37 -11.21
N VAL A 403 16.68 -15.32 -11.89
CA VAL A 403 15.86 -15.46 -13.11
C VAL A 403 16.67 -16.09 -14.25
N LYS A 404 17.88 -15.59 -14.53
CA LYS A 404 18.75 -16.14 -15.58
C LYS A 404 19.11 -17.63 -15.36
N LYS A 405 19.07 -18.10 -14.11
CA LYS A 405 19.27 -19.53 -13.77
C LYS A 405 18.00 -20.36 -13.79
N GLY A 406 16.83 -19.74 -13.79
CA GLY A 406 15.54 -20.40 -13.65
C GLY A 406 15.17 -20.73 -12.19
N ASP A 407 15.88 -20.19 -11.19
CA ASP A 407 15.52 -20.28 -9.76
C ASP A 407 14.27 -19.43 -9.46
N ILE A 408 14.03 -18.38 -10.25
CA ILE A 408 12.78 -17.64 -10.41
C ILE A 408 12.39 -17.77 -11.87
N THR A 409 11.17 -18.19 -12.17
CA THR A 409 10.70 -18.29 -13.57
C THR A 409 10.36 -16.91 -14.13
N GLU A 410 10.50 -16.72 -15.45
CA GLU A 410 10.05 -15.49 -16.10
C GLU A 410 8.54 -15.28 -15.90
N ASP A 411 7.74 -16.34 -15.96
CA ASP A 411 6.30 -16.28 -15.69
C ASP A 411 6.02 -15.69 -14.28
N ARG A 412 6.79 -16.11 -13.25
CA ARG A 412 6.65 -15.56 -11.90
C ARG A 412 7.02 -14.08 -11.84
N LEU A 413 8.05 -13.67 -12.57
CA LEU A 413 8.44 -12.26 -12.69
C LEU A 413 7.33 -11.47 -13.40
N ASP A 414 6.82 -11.97 -14.51
CA ASP A 414 5.77 -11.33 -15.32
C ASP A 414 4.45 -11.19 -14.55
N GLU A 415 4.13 -12.15 -13.69
CA GLU A 415 3.00 -12.02 -12.76
C GLU A 415 3.13 -10.83 -11.81
N SER A 416 4.35 -10.57 -11.27
CA SER A 416 4.60 -9.40 -10.42
C SER A 416 4.48 -8.11 -11.23
N ILE A 417 5.12 -8.07 -12.40
CA ILE A 417 5.08 -6.90 -13.28
C ILE A 417 3.63 -6.61 -13.72
N TYR A 418 2.85 -7.63 -14.01
CA TYR A 418 1.44 -7.46 -14.35
C TYR A 418 0.65 -6.75 -13.23
N ARG A 419 0.83 -7.17 -11.96
CA ARG A 419 0.17 -6.53 -10.81
C ARG A 419 0.63 -5.10 -10.62
N ILE A 420 1.93 -4.84 -10.75
CA ILE A 420 2.54 -3.51 -10.65
C ILE A 420 2.00 -2.58 -11.74
N LEU A 421 2.03 -3.02 -13.00
CA LEU A 421 1.57 -2.23 -14.14
C LEU A 421 0.06 -1.97 -14.09
N ARG A 422 -0.72 -2.94 -13.62
CA ARG A 422 -2.16 -2.76 -13.46
C ARG A 422 -2.49 -1.54 -12.59
N VAL A 423 -1.80 -1.38 -11.47
CA VAL A 423 -2.01 -0.23 -10.58
C VAL A 423 -1.39 1.04 -11.15
N LYS A 424 -0.18 0.97 -11.71
CA LYS A 424 0.50 2.14 -12.29
C LYS A 424 -0.28 2.78 -13.45
N LEU A 425 -0.87 1.97 -14.31
CA LEU A 425 -1.63 2.48 -15.45
C LEU A 425 -2.99 3.05 -15.02
N SER A 426 -3.64 2.50 -13.98
CA SER A 426 -4.86 3.12 -13.47
C SER A 426 -4.63 4.51 -12.88
N MET A 427 -3.48 4.78 -12.30
CA MET A 427 -3.12 6.13 -11.82
C MET A 427 -2.92 7.15 -12.95
N GLN A 428 -2.53 6.70 -14.16
CA GLN A 428 -2.36 7.58 -15.33
C GLN A 428 -3.70 7.95 -16.00
N ASP A 429 -4.65 7.01 -16.04
CA ASP A 429 -5.96 7.24 -16.67
C ASP A 429 -6.76 8.31 -15.90
N GLU A 430 -6.64 8.36 -14.58
CA GLU A 430 -7.33 9.34 -13.73
C GLU A 430 -6.76 10.77 -13.90
N SER A 431 -5.45 10.92 -14.14
CA SER A 431 -4.82 12.23 -14.37
C SER A 431 -5.21 12.87 -15.71
N SER A 432 -5.64 12.09 -16.70
CA SER A 432 -6.05 12.59 -18.02
C SER A 432 -7.48 13.17 -18.02
N ASP A 433 -8.38 12.68 -17.17
CA ASP A 433 -9.78 13.13 -17.10
C ASP A 433 -9.92 14.51 -16.41
N THR A 434 -9.02 14.85 -15.49
CA THR A 434 -9.04 16.14 -14.80
C THR A 434 -8.58 17.32 -15.68
N THR A 435 -7.74 17.08 -16.69
CA THR A 435 -7.26 18.13 -17.61
C THR A 435 -8.25 18.51 -18.71
N GLU A 436 -9.23 17.65 -19.05
CA GLU A 436 -10.26 17.99 -20.04
C GLU A 436 -11.43 18.81 -19.46
N SER A 437 -11.65 18.81 -18.14
CA SER A 437 -12.75 19.55 -17.51
C SER A 437 -12.49 21.06 -17.30
N GLU A 438 -11.25 21.53 -17.36
CA GLU A 438 -10.91 22.96 -17.20
C GLU A 438 -10.92 23.76 -18.51
N SER A 439 -11.08 23.14 -19.69
CA SER A 439 -11.02 23.84 -20.99
C SER A 439 -12.36 24.27 -21.61
N VAL A 440 -13.49 24.12 -20.91
CA VAL A 440 -14.83 24.48 -21.42
C VAL A 440 -15.55 25.49 -20.51
N SER A 441 -14.91 26.65 -20.25
CA SER A 441 -15.63 27.82 -19.74
C SER A 441 -15.00 29.11 -20.21
N ASP A 442 -15.11 29.37 -21.51
CA ASP A 442 -15.04 30.77 -22.03
C ASP A 442 -15.65 30.79 -23.44
N TYR A 443 -16.99 30.97 -23.47
CA TYR A 443 -17.71 31.69 -24.54
C TYR A 443 -19.06 32.18 -24.04
#